data_b6f608a46ec2e7d9cc1270c47adeffb0
#
_entry.id   b6f608a46ec2e7d9cc1270c47adeffb0
#
_cell.length_a   1.000
_cell.length_b   1.000
_cell.length_c   1.000
_cell.angle_alpha   90.00
_cell.angle_beta   90.00
_cell.angle_gamma   90.00
#
_symmetry.space_group_name_H-M   'P 1'
#
loop_
_entity.id
_entity.type
_entity.pdbx_description
1 polymer ?
#
loop_
_entity_poly.entity_id
_entity_poly.type
_entity_poly.pdbx_seq_one_letter_code
_entity_poly.pdbx_strand_id
1 'polypeptide(L)'
;SITKVYHMCRRMDKEYHCFDLLSDILSNGRSSRLFQRLVMDRKLFADIDASITGDIDAGLFMIKGKVNKGISLEEADRAIVEELRRLGENEVSAYELQKVVNKFESNDLFSNINYLNKATNLAYYELLDKAENIDSEIEKYKGITSRMLKEVAERAFVEENSSTLY
;
A
#
# COMPACT_ATOMS: atom_id res chain seq x y z
N SER A 1 -8.65 -12.99 13.95
CA SER A 1 -7.89 -12.20 12.97
C SER A 1 -8.66 -12.12 11.67
N ILE A 2 -8.43 -11.08 10.91
CA ILE A 2 -9.01 -10.92 9.58
C ILE A 2 -7.90 -10.69 8.55
N THR A 3 -8.03 -11.31 7.39
CA THR A 3 -7.19 -11.03 6.23
C THR A 3 -8.09 -10.74 5.04
N LYS A 4 -8.02 -9.52 4.52
CA LYS A 4 -8.75 -9.10 3.32
C LYS A 4 -7.77 -8.82 2.20
N VAL A 5 -8.04 -9.36 1.02
CA VAL A 5 -7.16 -9.22 -0.15
C VAL A 5 -7.93 -8.70 -1.35
N TYR A 6 -7.24 -7.96 -2.21
CA TYR A 6 -7.72 -7.47 -3.49
C TYR A 6 -6.71 -7.84 -4.57
N HIS A 7 -7.16 -8.22 -5.75
CA HIS A 7 -6.27 -8.38 -6.89
C HIS A 7 -5.69 -7.03 -7.30
N MET A 8 -4.40 -7.03 -7.63
CA MET A 8 -3.71 -5.85 -8.15
C MET A 8 -2.91 -6.17 -9.41
N CYS A 9 -2.44 -5.13 -10.06
CA CYS A 9 -1.64 -5.20 -11.27
C CYS A 9 -0.27 -5.86 -11.05
N ARG A 10 0.44 -6.11 -12.15
CA ARG A 10 1.82 -6.62 -12.18
C ARG A 10 2.82 -5.56 -11.75
N ARG A 11 4.02 -5.99 -11.36
CA ARG A 11 5.12 -5.10 -10.95
C ARG A 11 5.47 -4.04 -12.01
N MET A 12 5.41 -4.38 -13.29
CA MET A 12 5.77 -3.48 -14.40
C MET A 12 4.62 -2.60 -14.90
N ASP A 13 3.42 -2.77 -14.39
CA ASP A 13 2.28 -1.95 -14.78
C ASP A 13 2.36 -0.55 -14.14
N LYS A 14 1.85 0.45 -14.86
CA LYS A 14 1.91 1.86 -14.42
C LYS A 14 1.26 2.13 -13.07
N GLU A 15 0.27 1.33 -12.70
CA GLU A 15 -0.50 1.50 -11.46
C GLU A 15 0.16 0.87 -10.25
N TYR A 16 1.20 0.06 -10.43
CA TYR A 16 1.88 -0.61 -9.32
C TYR A 16 2.32 0.36 -8.22
N HIS A 17 2.94 1.47 -8.61
CA HIS A 17 3.42 2.49 -7.68
C HIS A 17 2.28 3.20 -6.94
N CYS A 18 1.08 3.27 -7.54
CA CYS A 18 -0.11 3.77 -6.85
C CYS A 18 -0.53 2.81 -5.74
N PHE A 19 -0.55 1.50 -5.98
CA PHE A 19 -0.85 0.50 -4.95
C PHE A 19 0.15 0.52 -3.81
N ASP A 20 1.43 0.69 -4.12
CA ASP A 20 2.48 0.77 -3.11
C ASP A 20 2.28 2.00 -2.21
N LEU A 21 2.09 3.18 -2.79
CA LEU A 21 1.79 4.39 -2.01
C LEU A 21 0.47 4.31 -1.24
N LEU A 22 -0.56 3.65 -1.78
CA LEU A 22 -1.82 3.41 -1.06
C LEU A 22 -1.61 2.53 0.18
N SER A 23 -0.75 1.49 0.08
CA SER A 23 -0.42 0.66 1.23
C SER A 23 0.28 1.46 2.32
N ASP A 24 1.22 2.33 1.96
CA ASP A 24 1.94 3.21 2.88
C ASP A 24 1.02 4.26 3.55
N ILE A 25 0.11 4.88 2.79
CA ILE A 25 -0.90 5.80 3.34
C ILE A 25 -1.79 5.10 4.37
N LEU A 26 -2.16 3.85 4.10
CA LEU A 26 -3.03 3.08 4.97
C LEU A 26 -2.36 2.59 6.24
N SER A 27 -1.12 2.07 6.17
CA SER A 27 -0.54 1.37 7.32
C SER A 27 0.87 1.78 7.72
N ASN A 28 1.57 2.62 6.96
CA ASN A 28 2.96 2.90 7.25
C ASN A 28 3.17 3.91 8.38
N GLY A 29 3.34 3.37 9.60
CA GLY A 29 3.63 4.12 10.81
C GLY A 29 2.40 4.64 11.54
N ARG A 30 2.64 5.24 12.72
CA ARG A 30 1.58 5.65 13.65
C ARG A 30 0.63 6.74 13.13
N SER A 31 1.01 7.48 12.10
CA SER A 31 0.17 8.52 11.48
C SER A 31 -0.58 8.02 10.23
N SER A 32 -0.57 6.73 9.97
CA SER A 32 -1.31 6.10 8.88
C SER A 32 -2.81 6.02 9.17
N ARG A 33 -3.62 5.93 8.12
CA ARG A 33 -5.09 6.01 8.25
C ARG A 33 -5.67 4.87 9.07
N LEU A 34 -5.28 3.62 8.79
CA LEU A 34 -5.78 2.46 9.51
C LEU A 34 -5.37 2.50 10.98
N PHE A 35 -4.10 2.86 11.27
CA PHE A 35 -3.64 2.95 12.65
C PHE A 35 -4.42 4.00 13.43
N GLN A 36 -4.51 5.23 12.91
CA GLN A 36 -5.21 6.31 13.61
C GLN A 36 -6.69 5.98 13.84
N ARG A 37 -7.39 5.59 12.78
CA ARG A 37 -8.86 5.43 12.85
C ARG A 37 -9.31 4.12 13.46
N LEU A 38 -8.65 3.01 13.13
CA LEU A 38 -9.12 1.69 13.55
C LEU A 38 -8.44 1.16 14.81
N VAL A 39 -7.19 1.57 15.08
CA VAL A 39 -6.47 1.16 16.29
C VAL A 39 -6.65 2.20 17.40
N MET A 40 -6.38 3.49 17.12
CA MET A 40 -6.38 4.53 18.17
C MET A 40 -7.79 5.04 18.48
N ASP A 41 -8.55 5.47 17.49
CA ASP A 41 -9.85 6.11 17.70
C ASP A 41 -10.94 5.09 17.99
N ARG A 42 -11.18 4.14 17.10
CA ARG A 42 -12.27 3.15 17.21
C ARG A 42 -11.91 1.91 18.03
N LYS A 43 -10.62 1.67 18.27
CA LYS A 43 -10.09 0.53 19.04
C LYS A 43 -10.63 -0.84 18.59
N LEU A 44 -10.88 -0.98 17.31
CA LEU A 44 -11.37 -2.23 16.71
C LEU A 44 -10.28 -3.27 16.57
N PHE A 45 -9.04 -2.82 16.36
CA PHE A 45 -7.88 -3.67 16.13
C PHE A 45 -6.80 -3.41 17.18
N ALA A 46 -6.10 -4.47 17.57
CA ALA A 46 -4.86 -4.38 18.33
C ALA A 46 -3.69 -4.00 17.43
N ASP A 47 -3.74 -4.47 16.17
CA ASP A 47 -2.79 -4.19 15.11
C ASP A 47 -3.47 -4.39 13.77
N ILE A 48 -3.10 -3.59 12.77
CA ILE A 48 -3.59 -3.69 11.40
C ILE A 48 -2.54 -3.19 10.43
N ASP A 49 -2.31 -3.94 9.37
CA ASP A 49 -1.32 -3.65 8.34
C ASP A 49 -1.94 -3.76 6.94
N ALA A 50 -1.43 -2.95 6.02
CA ALA A 50 -1.69 -3.03 4.60
C ALA A 50 -0.37 -3.18 3.85
N SER A 51 -0.29 -4.14 2.96
CA SER A 51 0.90 -4.46 2.18
C SER A 51 0.55 -4.95 0.78
N ILE A 52 1.51 -4.90 -0.12
CA ILE A 52 1.39 -5.46 -1.46
C ILE A 52 2.36 -6.63 -1.65
N THR A 53 2.00 -7.58 -2.52
CA THR A 53 2.97 -8.55 -3.04
C THR A 53 3.68 -7.89 -4.22
N GLY A 54 5.01 -7.81 -4.15
CA GLY A 54 5.82 -7.18 -5.21
C GLY A 54 6.17 -8.13 -6.35
N ASP A 55 5.23 -9.01 -6.73
CA ASP A 55 5.47 -10.09 -7.67
C ASP A 55 5.57 -9.58 -9.12
N ILE A 56 6.33 -10.31 -9.96
CA ILE A 56 6.47 -10.03 -11.40
C ILE A 56 5.11 -10.12 -12.08
N ASP A 57 4.33 -11.14 -11.75
CA ASP A 57 2.94 -11.33 -12.20
C ASP A 57 1.95 -10.51 -11.39
N ALA A 58 0.65 -10.65 -11.71
CA ALA A 58 -0.42 -10.01 -10.96
C ALA A 58 -0.36 -10.39 -9.48
N GLY A 59 -0.37 -9.37 -8.63
CA GLY A 59 -0.20 -9.51 -7.20
C GLY A 59 -1.48 -9.32 -6.39
N LEU A 60 -1.29 -9.19 -5.08
CA LEU A 60 -2.35 -8.95 -4.11
C LEU A 60 -2.04 -7.71 -3.27
N PHE A 61 -3.07 -6.89 -3.09
CA PHE A 61 -3.11 -5.90 -2.04
C PHE A 61 -3.76 -6.54 -0.81
N MET A 62 -3.05 -6.61 0.29
CA MET A 62 -3.46 -7.35 1.48
C MET A 62 -3.64 -6.42 2.67
N ILE A 63 -4.72 -6.62 3.41
CA ILE A 63 -4.94 -6.00 4.72
C ILE A 63 -5.08 -7.11 5.74
N LYS A 64 -4.23 -7.09 6.76
CA LYS A 64 -4.22 -8.07 7.85
C LYS A 64 -4.44 -7.35 9.17
N GLY A 65 -5.39 -7.82 9.96
CA GLY A 65 -5.70 -7.19 11.23
C GLY A 65 -5.94 -8.21 12.37
N LYS A 66 -5.41 -7.86 13.54
CA LYS A 66 -5.70 -8.56 14.79
C LYS A 66 -6.83 -7.83 15.50
N VAL A 67 -8.04 -8.39 15.40
CA VAL A 67 -9.26 -7.80 15.96
C VAL A 67 -9.21 -7.86 17.50
N ASN A 68 -9.66 -6.81 18.18
CA ASN A 68 -9.74 -6.74 19.63
C ASN A 68 -10.84 -7.67 20.18
N LYS A 69 -10.65 -8.10 21.44
CA LYS A 69 -11.63 -8.94 22.12
C LYS A 69 -12.98 -8.22 22.25
N GLY A 70 -14.04 -8.90 21.88
CA GLY A 70 -15.41 -8.38 21.95
C GLY A 70 -15.89 -7.67 20.68
N ILE A 71 -15.04 -7.50 19.67
CA ILE A 71 -15.41 -6.95 18.36
C ILE A 71 -15.73 -8.12 17.42
N SER A 72 -16.84 -8.03 16.68
CA SER A 72 -17.19 -9.04 15.68
C SER A 72 -16.31 -8.90 14.42
N LEU A 73 -16.13 -10.00 13.69
CA LEU A 73 -15.34 -10.00 12.47
C LEU A 73 -16.02 -9.20 11.35
N GLU A 74 -17.37 -9.22 11.34
CA GLU A 74 -18.18 -8.45 10.41
C GLU A 74 -18.08 -6.94 10.66
N GLU A 75 -18.00 -6.51 11.93
CA GLU A 75 -17.78 -5.11 12.27
C GLU A 75 -16.39 -4.66 11.86
N ALA A 76 -15.38 -5.49 12.12
CA ALA A 76 -14.00 -5.25 11.73
C ALA A 76 -13.86 -5.14 10.21
N ASP A 77 -14.48 -6.03 9.45
CA ASP A 77 -14.45 -6.02 7.97
C ASP A 77 -15.12 -4.77 7.41
N ARG A 78 -16.31 -4.42 7.89
CA ARG A 78 -17.00 -3.18 7.49
C ARG A 78 -16.15 -1.94 7.73
N ALA A 79 -15.41 -1.90 8.83
CA ALA A 79 -14.55 -0.77 9.15
C ALA A 79 -13.36 -0.66 8.17
N ILE A 80 -12.78 -1.78 7.75
CA ILE A 80 -11.75 -1.80 6.70
C ILE A 80 -12.32 -1.27 5.39
N VAL A 81 -13.45 -1.82 4.95
CA VAL A 81 -14.11 -1.42 3.70
C VAL A 81 -14.45 0.08 3.70
N GLU A 82 -14.93 0.62 4.83
CA GLU A 82 -15.21 2.05 4.98
C GLU A 82 -13.97 2.91 4.76
N GLU A 83 -12.81 2.54 5.31
CA GLU A 83 -11.57 3.30 5.11
C GLU A 83 -11.06 3.21 3.67
N LEU A 84 -11.17 2.06 3.03
CA LEU A 84 -10.81 1.91 1.62
C LEU A 84 -11.73 2.72 0.70
N ARG A 85 -13.04 2.69 0.94
CA ARG A 85 -14.03 3.49 0.20
C ARG A 85 -13.72 4.99 0.26
N ARG A 86 -13.28 5.48 1.43
CA ARG A 86 -12.87 6.90 1.58
C ARG A 86 -11.69 7.29 0.68
N LEU A 87 -10.78 6.36 0.38
CA LEU A 87 -9.69 6.60 -0.59
C LEU A 87 -10.21 6.76 -2.02
N GLY A 88 -11.24 6.01 -2.39
CA GLY A 88 -11.88 6.12 -3.71
C GLY A 88 -12.83 7.32 -3.82
N GLU A 89 -13.35 7.83 -2.72
CA GLU A 89 -14.27 8.99 -2.73
C GLU A 89 -13.52 10.33 -2.66
N ASN A 90 -12.43 10.39 -1.93
CA ASN A 90 -11.73 11.63 -1.63
C ASN A 90 -10.24 11.54 -2.03
N GLU A 91 -9.76 12.59 -2.66
CA GLU A 91 -8.33 12.70 -2.93
C GLU A 91 -7.52 12.74 -1.62
N VAL A 92 -6.37 12.09 -1.62
CA VAL A 92 -5.37 12.18 -0.57
C VAL A 92 -4.82 13.59 -0.52
N SER A 93 -4.60 14.16 0.67
CA SER A 93 -4.03 15.50 0.78
C SER A 93 -2.62 15.55 0.19
N ALA A 94 -2.24 16.70 -0.37
CA ALA A 94 -0.89 16.91 -0.90
C ALA A 94 0.20 16.64 0.15
N TYR A 95 -0.06 17.00 1.41
CA TYR A 95 0.84 16.73 2.53
C TYR A 95 1.02 15.23 2.79
N GLU A 96 -0.07 14.44 2.78
CA GLU A 96 -0.04 13.02 3.03
C GLU A 96 0.67 12.27 1.89
N LEU A 97 0.40 12.64 0.63
CA LEU A 97 1.10 12.11 -0.53
C LEU A 97 2.60 12.43 -0.47
N GLN A 98 2.96 13.69 -0.23
CA GLN A 98 4.37 14.09 -0.16
C GLN A 98 5.12 13.36 0.95
N LYS A 99 4.47 13.14 2.10
CA LYS A 99 5.07 12.40 3.23
C LYS A 99 5.46 10.97 2.84
N VAL A 100 4.59 10.22 2.14
CA VAL A 100 4.91 8.84 1.75
C VAL A 100 5.93 8.79 0.62
N VAL A 101 5.90 9.72 -0.33
CA VAL A 101 6.92 9.84 -1.39
C VAL A 101 8.30 10.16 -0.79
N ASN A 102 8.38 11.13 0.14
CA ASN A 102 9.64 11.46 0.81
C ASN A 102 10.20 10.30 1.60
N LYS A 103 9.33 9.51 2.23
CA LYS A 103 9.75 8.31 2.96
C LYS A 103 10.33 7.26 2.01
N PHE A 104 9.66 7.03 0.88
CA PHE A 104 10.18 6.14 -0.14
C PHE A 104 11.56 6.59 -0.63
N GLU A 105 11.72 7.87 -0.97
CA GLU A 105 13.00 8.45 -1.39
C GLU A 105 14.10 8.25 -0.33
N SER A 106 13.77 8.49 0.93
CA SER A 106 14.72 8.28 2.03
C SER A 106 15.13 6.80 2.16
N ASN A 107 14.18 5.88 2.08
CA ASN A 107 14.45 4.44 2.16
C ASN A 107 15.31 3.97 0.98
N ASP A 108 15.04 4.45 -0.23
CA ASP A 108 15.82 4.15 -1.42
C ASP A 108 17.29 4.61 -1.25
N LEU A 109 17.49 5.86 -0.83
CA LEU A 109 18.83 6.39 -0.54
C LEU A 109 19.58 5.54 0.50
N PHE A 110 18.93 5.16 1.60
CA PHE A 110 19.56 4.33 2.64
C PHE A 110 19.83 2.90 2.17
N SER A 111 18.95 2.31 1.37
CA SER A 111 19.15 0.96 0.84
C SER A 111 20.36 0.87 -0.08
N ASN A 112 20.62 1.93 -0.86
CA ASN A 112 21.74 2.00 -1.80
C ASN A 112 23.10 2.23 -1.16
N ILE A 113 23.17 2.55 0.14
CA ILE A 113 24.46 2.64 0.90
C ILE A 113 25.07 1.25 1.08
N ASN A 114 24.26 0.21 1.20
CA ASN A 114 24.74 -1.16 1.34
C ASN A 114 25.00 -1.79 -0.02
N TYR A 115 26.26 -2.17 -0.29
CA TYR A 115 26.66 -2.77 -1.58
C TYR A 115 25.90 -4.06 -1.92
N LEU A 116 25.58 -4.90 -0.92
CA LEU A 116 24.81 -6.12 -1.15
C LEU A 116 23.39 -5.79 -1.58
N ASN A 117 22.74 -4.85 -0.90
CA ASN A 117 21.38 -4.40 -1.28
C ASN A 117 21.40 -3.80 -2.68
N LYS A 118 22.37 -2.96 -2.99
CA LYS A 118 22.51 -2.36 -4.32
C LYS A 118 22.70 -3.42 -5.41
N ALA A 119 23.57 -4.42 -5.16
CA ALA A 119 23.78 -5.53 -6.10
C ALA A 119 22.51 -6.37 -6.31
N THR A 120 21.78 -6.65 -5.23
CA THR A 120 20.50 -7.39 -5.28
C THR A 120 19.44 -6.61 -6.05
N ASN A 121 19.34 -5.30 -5.80
CA ASN A 121 18.40 -4.44 -6.52
C ASN A 121 18.73 -4.36 -8.01
N LEU A 122 20.00 -4.18 -8.38
CA LEU A 122 20.44 -4.19 -9.79
C LEU A 122 20.08 -5.51 -10.48
N ALA A 123 20.35 -6.64 -9.84
CA ALA A 123 20.00 -7.95 -10.38
C ALA A 123 18.47 -8.13 -10.52
N TYR A 124 17.70 -7.60 -9.58
CA TYR A 124 16.23 -7.62 -9.64
C TYR A 124 15.69 -6.77 -10.81
N TYR A 125 16.23 -5.56 -10.99
CA TYR A 125 15.82 -4.70 -12.11
C TYR A 125 16.22 -5.29 -13.45
N GLU A 126 17.39 -5.94 -13.55
CA GLU A 126 17.80 -6.66 -14.75
C GLU A 126 16.82 -7.82 -15.08
N LEU A 127 16.33 -8.52 -14.05
CA LEU A 127 15.32 -9.57 -14.23
C LEU A 127 13.98 -9.00 -14.72
N LEU A 128 13.60 -7.81 -14.27
CA LEU A 128 12.33 -7.17 -14.66
C LEU A 128 12.38 -6.64 -16.09
N ASP A 129 13.46 -5.97 -16.47
CA ASP A 129 13.68 -5.36 -17.79
C ASP A 129 15.18 -4.98 -17.97
N LYS A 130 15.65 -3.93 -17.28
CA LYS A 130 17.03 -3.44 -17.34
C LYS A 130 17.49 -2.90 -15.99
N ALA A 131 18.73 -3.21 -15.60
CA ALA A 131 19.32 -2.73 -14.35
C ALA A 131 19.32 -1.18 -14.25
N GLU A 132 19.47 -0.47 -15.37
CA GLU A 132 19.46 1.00 -15.43
C GLU A 132 18.14 1.62 -14.96
N ASN A 133 17.04 0.87 -14.98
CA ASN A 133 15.72 1.34 -14.53
C ASN A 133 15.67 1.65 -13.03
N ILE A 134 16.64 1.18 -12.25
CA ILE A 134 16.73 1.48 -10.81
C ILE A 134 16.81 3.00 -10.57
N ASP A 135 17.55 3.73 -11.41
CA ASP A 135 17.74 5.18 -11.23
C ASP A 135 16.47 5.99 -11.55
N SER A 136 15.55 5.41 -12.29
CA SER A 136 14.27 6.05 -12.67
C SER A 136 13.10 5.69 -11.73
N GLU A 137 13.29 4.80 -10.79
CA GLU A 137 12.20 4.29 -9.94
C GLU A 137 11.58 5.40 -9.08
N ILE A 138 12.41 6.24 -8.47
CA ILE A 138 11.92 7.35 -7.65
C ILE A 138 11.09 8.36 -8.45
N GLU A 139 11.42 8.59 -9.71
CA GLU A 139 10.68 9.53 -10.56
C GLU A 139 9.27 9.03 -10.86
N LYS A 140 9.06 7.70 -10.91
CA LYS A 140 7.73 7.11 -11.06
C LYS A 140 6.85 7.43 -9.85
N TYR A 141 7.39 7.35 -8.62
CA TYR A 141 6.68 7.75 -7.40
C TYR A 141 6.39 9.24 -7.35
N LYS A 142 7.36 10.09 -7.72
CA LYS A 142 7.19 11.55 -7.78
C LYS A 142 6.15 11.99 -8.80
N GLY A 143 5.95 11.22 -9.85
CA GLY A 143 4.94 11.47 -10.89
C GLY A 143 3.50 11.15 -10.48
N ILE A 144 3.27 10.49 -9.31
CA ILE A 144 1.94 10.11 -8.87
C ILE A 144 1.22 11.32 -8.27
N THR A 145 -0.04 11.47 -8.66
CA THR A 145 -0.93 12.53 -8.14
C THR A 145 -1.99 11.94 -7.21
N SER A 146 -2.55 12.76 -6.33
CA SER A 146 -3.68 12.38 -5.46
C SER A 146 -4.88 11.86 -6.26
N ARG A 147 -5.11 12.41 -7.44
CA ARG A 147 -6.17 11.96 -8.35
C ARG A 147 -5.91 10.55 -8.86
N MET A 148 -4.68 10.22 -9.26
CA MET A 148 -4.32 8.86 -9.70
C MET A 148 -4.55 7.84 -8.60
N LEU A 149 -4.17 8.16 -7.34
CA LEU A 149 -4.42 7.30 -6.19
C LEU A 149 -5.91 7.06 -5.97
N LYS A 150 -6.73 8.11 -6.06
CA LYS A 150 -8.18 8.01 -5.95
C LYS A 150 -8.77 7.10 -7.03
N GLU A 151 -8.41 7.30 -8.30
CA GLU A 151 -8.91 6.52 -9.44
C GLU A 151 -8.55 5.03 -9.31
N VAL A 152 -7.33 4.71 -8.85
CA VAL A 152 -6.91 3.33 -8.59
C VAL A 152 -7.70 2.74 -7.41
N ALA A 153 -7.83 3.47 -6.30
CA ALA A 153 -8.57 3.00 -5.12
C ALA A 153 -10.05 2.74 -5.42
N GLU A 154 -10.71 3.65 -6.15
CA GLU A 154 -12.12 3.53 -6.56
C GLU A 154 -12.37 2.25 -7.37
N ARG A 155 -11.47 1.93 -8.30
CA ARG A 155 -11.60 0.76 -9.17
C ARG A 155 -11.20 -0.54 -8.49
N ALA A 156 -10.14 -0.53 -7.67
CA ALA A 156 -9.54 -1.73 -7.13
C ALA A 156 -10.21 -2.24 -5.85
N PHE A 157 -10.64 -1.33 -4.97
CA PHE A 157 -11.18 -1.70 -3.65
C PHE A 157 -12.70 -1.89 -3.68
N VAL A 158 -13.16 -2.74 -4.58
CA VAL A 158 -14.57 -3.14 -4.73
C VAL A 158 -14.77 -4.58 -4.25
N GLU A 159 -15.98 -4.93 -3.86
CA GLU A 159 -16.30 -6.23 -3.29
C GLU A 159 -16.00 -7.37 -4.27
N GLU A 160 -16.34 -7.18 -5.55
CA GLU A 160 -16.14 -8.15 -6.63
C GLU A 160 -14.66 -8.49 -6.86
N ASN A 161 -13.75 -7.61 -6.45
CA ASN A 161 -12.29 -7.80 -6.56
C ASN A 161 -11.66 -8.28 -5.25
N SER A 162 -12.47 -8.66 -4.26
CA SER A 162 -11.98 -8.98 -2.91
C SER A 162 -12.20 -10.43 -2.51
N SER A 163 -11.37 -10.90 -1.57
CA SER A 163 -11.57 -12.11 -0.79
C SER A 163 -11.24 -11.84 0.67
N THR A 164 -12.05 -12.39 1.57
CA THR A 164 -11.85 -12.20 3.02
C THR A 164 -11.74 -13.53 3.73
N LEU A 165 -10.72 -13.67 4.57
CA LEU A 165 -10.50 -14.81 5.47
C LEU A 165 -10.62 -14.34 6.92
N TYR A 166 -11.46 -15.03 7.70
CA TYR A 166 -11.71 -14.77 9.11
C TYR A 166 -10.93 -15.71 10.05
#